data_05bfeff0bab130cc9b6c5525863eb3fa
#
_entry.id   05bfeff0bab130cc9b6c5525863eb3fa
#
_cell.length_a   1.000
_cell.length_b   1.000
_cell.length_c   1.000
_cell.angle_alpha   90.00
_cell.angle_beta   90.00
_cell.angle_gamma   90.00
#
_symmetry.space_group_name_H-M   'P 1'
#
loop_
_entity.id
_entity.type
_entity.pdbx_description
1 polymer ?
#
loop_
_entity_poly.entity_id
_entity_poly.type
_entity_poly.pdbx_seq_one_letter_code
_entity_poly.pdbx_strand_id
1 'polypeptide(L)'
;LIALASESARCGGIYSVHMRSEGDRLIEAVQETVDIARTSGAPAEIYHLKAAGKRNWNKLDALIHEVERARTAGIRITADMYVYTAGATGFDAAMPPWVQDGGLEAWIARLKDRAVRSRVLAEMRDPAPAWENLYGAAGAAGTLLLGFKNPALKPLTGRTLADVAQQRGVSPEEAVIDLVVEDGSRVAVAYFLMSEENVRREVALPWVSFDSDADAPAPEGVFLKSSRHPRTYGNFARVLAKYVREERVLTLQEAIRKLAALPAATLSLADRGRLKAGDFADVVVFDPRTIQDHATYERPQQLASGVDDVWVNGVRALRNGEATGAPSGRAVRGRAWTGAAGGGCRSSARDWTWSP
;
A
#
# COMPACT_ATOMS: atom_id res chain seq x y z
N LEU A 1 -1.58 10.86 19.23
CA LEU A 1 -2.26 10.81 17.93
C LEU A 1 -3.53 11.67 17.93
N ILE A 2 -4.46 11.51 18.89
CA ILE A 2 -5.74 12.25 18.93
C ILE A 2 -5.52 13.78 18.81
N ALA A 3 -4.61 14.37 19.60
CA ALA A 3 -4.34 15.81 19.55
C ALA A 3 -3.88 16.28 18.15
N LEU A 4 -3.02 15.50 17.49
CA LEU A 4 -2.57 15.82 16.13
C LEU A 4 -3.68 15.64 15.09
N ALA A 5 -4.47 14.57 15.22
CA ALA A 5 -5.62 14.33 14.34
C ALA A 5 -6.69 15.42 14.51
N SER A 6 -6.94 15.90 15.74
CA SER A 6 -7.87 17.00 16.00
C SER A 6 -7.42 18.29 15.35
N GLU A 7 -6.13 18.61 15.38
CA GLU A 7 -5.59 19.79 14.71
C GLU A 7 -5.69 19.66 13.18
N SER A 8 -5.42 18.46 12.63
CA SER A 8 -5.62 18.17 11.21
C SER A 8 -7.10 18.35 10.82
N ALA A 9 -8.02 17.82 11.62
CA ALA A 9 -9.47 17.94 11.39
C ALA A 9 -9.94 19.39 11.37
N ARG A 10 -9.41 20.24 12.27
CA ARG A 10 -9.71 21.68 12.32
C ARG A 10 -9.40 22.37 11.00
N CYS A 11 -8.41 21.88 10.27
CA CYS A 11 -7.99 22.35 8.96
C CYS A 11 -8.60 21.55 7.79
N GLY A 12 -9.62 20.71 8.02
CA GLY A 12 -10.26 19.90 6.99
C GLY A 12 -9.36 18.77 6.46
N GLY A 13 -8.35 18.38 7.22
CA GLY A 13 -7.48 17.23 6.92
C GLY A 13 -8.10 15.90 7.35
N ILE A 14 -7.41 14.81 7.04
CA ILE A 14 -7.79 13.45 7.37
C ILE A 14 -6.72 12.78 8.24
N TYR A 15 -7.10 11.69 8.91
CA TYR A 15 -6.20 10.77 9.57
C TYR A 15 -6.03 9.55 8.68
N SER A 16 -4.96 9.50 7.88
CA SER A 16 -4.59 8.33 7.07
C SER A 16 -3.57 7.50 7.83
N VAL A 17 -3.79 6.18 7.91
CA VAL A 17 -3.00 5.32 8.79
C VAL A 17 -2.70 3.96 8.18
N HIS A 18 -1.42 3.58 8.16
CA HIS A 18 -1.01 2.19 8.24
C HIS A 18 -1.31 1.73 9.67
N MET A 19 -2.25 0.81 9.86
CA MET A 19 -2.70 0.39 11.19
C MET A 19 -1.55 -0.20 12.00
N ARG A 20 -1.64 -0.08 13.33
CA ARG A 20 -0.61 -0.58 14.26
C ARG A 20 -0.38 -2.08 14.14
N SER A 21 -1.37 -2.83 13.71
CA SER A 21 -1.27 -4.25 13.34
C SER A 21 -2.27 -4.58 12.25
N GLU A 22 -1.80 -5.31 11.27
CA GLU A 22 -2.62 -5.91 10.19
C GLU A 22 -2.77 -7.42 10.40
N GLY A 23 -2.15 -7.96 11.44
CA GLY A 23 -2.07 -9.37 11.78
C GLY A 23 -2.82 -9.73 13.06
N ASP A 24 -2.06 -10.15 14.09
CA ASP A 24 -2.65 -10.76 15.30
C ASP A 24 -3.54 -9.81 16.10
N ARG A 25 -3.22 -8.51 16.10
CA ARG A 25 -3.99 -7.47 16.77
C ARG A 25 -4.78 -6.59 15.82
N LEU A 26 -5.22 -7.15 14.69
CA LEU A 26 -5.95 -6.42 13.64
C LEU A 26 -7.19 -5.72 14.17
N ILE A 27 -8.00 -6.39 14.97
CA ILE A 27 -9.27 -5.83 15.45
C ILE A 27 -9.04 -4.69 16.44
N GLU A 28 -8.06 -4.81 17.32
CA GLU A 28 -7.68 -3.73 18.24
C GLU A 28 -7.14 -2.51 17.46
N ALA A 29 -6.40 -2.74 16.37
CA ALA A 29 -5.88 -1.65 15.54
C ALA A 29 -7.00 -0.93 14.77
N VAL A 30 -8.02 -1.65 14.30
CA VAL A 30 -9.23 -1.05 13.71
C VAL A 30 -9.98 -0.22 14.77
N GLN A 31 -10.18 -0.75 15.98
CA GLN A 31 -10.84 -0.04 17.07
C GLN A 31 -10.07 1.22 17.47
N GLU A 32 -8.72 1.16 17.55
CA GLU A 32 -7.87 2.34 17.77
C GLU A 32 -8.12 3.41 16.70
N THR A 33 -8.18 3.01 15.42
CA THR A 33 -8.43 3.93 14.29
C THR A 33 -9.81 4.59 14.42
N VAL A 34 -10.83 3.80 14.73
CA VAL A 34 -12.20 4.29 14.96
C VAL A 34 -12.25 5.27 16.15
N ASP A 35 -11.56 4.97 17.24
CA ASP A 35 -11.53 5.80 18.44
C ASP A 35 -10.81 7.14 18.20
N ILE A 36 -9.72 7.11 17.42
CA ILE A 36 -9.01 8.34 17.00
C ILE A 36 -9.94 9.20 16.14
N ALA A 37 -10.59 8.60 15.13
CA ALA A 37 -11.52 9.32 14.25
C ALA A 37 -12.69 9.93 15.04
N ARG A 38 -13.30 9.15 15.92
CA ARG A 38 -14.44 9.58 16.77
C ARG A 38 -14.04 10.74 17.67
N THR A 39 -12.91 10.62 18.37
CA THR A 39 -12.49 11.59 19.38
C THR A 39 -11.93 12.88 18.76
N SER A 40 -11.21 12.77 17.65
CA SER A 40 -10.62 13.93 16.98
C SER A 40 -11.60 14.66 16.04
N GLY A 41 -12.66 13.97 15.58
CA GLY A 41 -13.54 14.45 14.52
C GLY A 41 -12.92 14.40 13.11
N ALA A 42 -11.70 13.89 12.97
CA ALA A 42 -11.05 13.69 11.68
C ALA A 42 -11.70 12.52 10.93
N PRO A 43 -11.96 12.63 9.62
CA PRO A 43 -12.16 11.46 8.80
C PRO A 43 -10.94 10.55 8.87
N ALA A 44 -11.15 9.24 8.87
CA ALA A 44 -10.05 8.27 8.82
C ALA A 44 -10.02 7.53 7.50
N GLU A 45 -8.80 7.28 7.01
CA GLU A 45 -8.50 6.37 5.91
C GLU A 45 -7.59 5.27 6.42
N ILE A 46 -8.06 4.02 6.32
CA ILE A 46 -7.22 2.85 6.56
C ILE A 46 -6.43 2.58 5.28
N TYR A 47 -5.14 2.85 5.31
CA TYR A 47 -4.25 2.66 4.18
C TYR A 47 -3.98 1.17 3.94
N HIS A 48 -4.06 0.71 2.67
CA HIS A 48 -3.81 -0.65 2.20
C HIS A 48 -4.41 -1.76 3.09
N LEU A 49 -5.73 -1.72 3.28
CA LEU A 49 -6.49 -2.67 4.09
C LEU A 49 -6.12 -4.12 3.80
N LYS A 50 -5.86 -4.91 4.83
CA LYS A 50 -5.67 -6.36 4.73
C LYS A 50 -5.77 -7.07 6.07
N ALA A 51 -6.07 -8.37 6.02
CA ALA A 51 -5.86 -9.31 7.13
C ALA A 51 -4.61 -10.13 6.82
N ALA A 52 -3.47 -9.75 7.43
CA ALA A 52 -2.16 -10.28 7.11
C ALA A 52 -1.83 -11.57 7.87
N GLY A 53 -1.32 -12.57 7.12
CA GLY A 53 -0.95 -13.87 7.66
C GLY A 53 -2.12 -14.86 7.73
N LYS A 54 -1.88 -16.10 7.31
CA LYS A 54 -2.90 -17.14 7.15
C LYS A 54 -3.77 -17.34 8.41
N ARG A 55 -3.18 -17.24 9.59
CA ARG A 55 -3.88 -17.38 10.88
C ARG A 55 -4.90 -16.25 11.18
N ASN A 56 -4.80 -15.14 10.42
CA ASN A 56 -5.62 -13.95 10.61
C ASN A 56 -6.68 -13.75 9.51
N TRP A 57 -6.66 -14.54 8.43
CA TRP A 57 -7.59 -14.36 7.31
C TRP A 57 -9.06 -14.37 7.70
N ASN A 58 -9.42 -15.17 8.71
CA ASN A 58 -10.78 -15.23 9.26
C ASN A 58 -11.21 -14.00 10.05
N LYS A 59 -10.29 -13.07 10.35
CA LYS A 59 -10.61 -11.81 11.05
C LYS A 59 -11.27 -10.77 10.14
N LEU A 60 -11.26 -10.98 8.82
CA LEU A 60 -11.82 -10.02 7.87
C LEU A 60 -13.30 -9.69 8.15
N ASP A 61 -14.11 -10.68 8.56
CA ASP A 61 -15.51 -10.43 8.93
C ASP A 61 -15.65 -9.48 10.11
N ALA A 62 -14.86 -9.68 11.15
CA ALA A 62 -14.85 -8.81 12.31
C ALA A 62 -14.36 -7.39 11.98
N LEU A 63 -13.34 -7.29 11.13
CA LEU A 63 -12.85 -5.99 10.63
C LEU A 63 -13.95 -5.23 9.89
N ILE A 64 -14.61 -5.88 8.91
CA ILE A 64 -15.69 -5.27 8.12
C ILE A 64 -16.81 -4.82 9.08
N HIS A 65 -17.23 -5.67 10.02
CA HIS A 65 -18.25 -5.34 10.99
C HIS A 65 -17.91 -4.08 11.80
N GLU A 66 -16.68 -3.95 12.32
CA GLU A 66 -16.23 -2.80 13.10
C GLU A 66 -16.25 -1.51 12.29
N VAL A 67 -15.75 -1.56 11.05
CA VAL A 67 -15.76 -0.39 10.13
C VAL A 67 -17.21 0.00 9.81
N GLU A 68 -18.08 -0.92 9.41
CA GLU A 68 -19.46 -0.64 9.06
C GLU A 68 -20.27 -0.13 10.23
N ARG A 69 -20.04 -0.68 11.43
CA ARG A 69 -20.63 -0.18 12.67
C ARG A 69 -20.23 1.27 12.95
N ALA A 70 -18.95 1.60 12.78
CA ALA A 70 -18.47 2.96 12.93
C ALA A 70 -19.10 3.90 11.91
N ARG A 71 -19.20 3.49 10.65
CA ARG A 71 -19.85 4.25 9.55
C ARG A 71 -21.34 4.49 9.83
N THR A 72 -22.06 3.46 10.31
CA THR A 72 -23.45 3.59 10.73
C THR A 72 -23.64 4.56 11.90
N ALA A 73 -22.65 4.66 12.77
CA ALA A 73 -22.61 5.65 13.86
C ALA A 73 -22.20 7.06 13.40
N GLY A 74 -22.05 7.30 12.08
CA GLY A 74 -21.72 8.61 11.51
C GLY A 74 -20.24 8.94 11.49
N ILE A 75 -19.34 8.01 11.84
CA ILE A 75 -17.90 8.21 11.75
C ILE A 75 -17.49 8.08 10.28
N ARG A 76 -16.82 9.09 9.75
CA ARG A 76 -16.27 9.06 8.39
C ARG A 76 -15.00 8.22 8.38
N ILE A 77 -15.12 6.97 7.95
CA ILE A 77 -14.01 6.02 7.80
C ILE A 77 -14.12 5.31 6.47
N THR A 78 -13.04 5.28 5.73
CA THR A 78 -12.84 4.61 4.45
C THR A 78 -11.52 3.83 4.48
N ALA A 79 -11.27 3.06 3.45
CA ALA A 79 -10.00 2.38 3.28
C ALA A 79 -9.61 2.35 1.80
N ASP A 80 -8.35 2.09 1.53
CA ASP A 80 -7.86 1.72 0.22
C ASP A 80 -7.21 0.34 0.23
N MET A 81 -6.93 -0.23 -0.95
CA MET A 81 -6.29 -1.53 -1.10
C MET A 81 -5.61 -1.69 -2.45
N TYR A 82 -4.58 -2.52 -2.51
CA TYR A 82 -4.06 -3.08 -3.76
C TYR A 82 -4.53 -4.53 -3.95
N VAL A 83 -4.66 -4.96 -5.21
CA VAL A 83 -5.31 -6.24 -5.56
C VAL A 83 -4.31 -7.38 -5.81
N TYR A 84 -3.38 -7.56 -4.89
CA TYR A 84 -2.39 -8.63 -4.87
C TYR A 84 -2.35 -9.31 -3.50
N THR A 85 -1.84 -10.54 -3.46
CA THR A 85 -1.80 -11.35 -2.23
C THR A 85 -0.50 -11.21 -1.43
N ALA A 86 0.42 -10.34 -1.86
CA ALA A 86 1.65 -10.06 -1.13
C ALA A 86 1.77 -8.56 -0.80
N GLY A 87 2.31 -8.25 0.37
CA GLY A 87 2.82 -6.94 0.72
C GLY A 87 4.31 -6.82 0.37
N ALA A 88 4.85 -5.60 0.26
CA ALA A 88 6.27 -5.39 0.01
C ALA A 88 6.86 -4.35 0.95
N THR A 89 7.98 -4.70 1.58
CA THR A 89 8.77 -3.84 2.44
C THR A 89 10.22 -4.36 2.51
N GLY A 90 10.92 -4.24 3.64
CA GLY A 90 12.26 -4.77 3.82
C GLY A 90 12.35 -5.87 4.88
N PHE A 91 13.54 -6.43 5.07
CA PHE A 91 13.82 -7.40 6.14
C PHE A 91 13.81 -6.80 7.55
N ASP A 92 13.72 -5.49 7.69
CA ASP A 92 13.40 -4.86 8.96
C ASP A 92 12.06 -5.34 9.53
N ALA A 93 11.06 -5.63 8.69
CA ALA A 93 9.79 -6.24 9.10
C ALA A 93 9.90 -7.73 9.47
N ALA A 94 11.06 -8.35 9.30
CA ALA A 94 11.38 -9.72 9.73
C ALA A 94 12.14 -9.77 11.05
N MET A 95 12.52 -8.63 11.63
CA MET A 95 13.39 -8.56 12.82
C MET A 95 12.74 -7.72 13.94
N PRO A 96 13.08 -8.01 15.22
CA PRO A 96 12.54 -7.24 16.33
C PRO A 96 12.93 -5.75 16.23
N PRO A 97 12.01 -4.82 16.59
CA PRO A 97 12.27 -3.37 16.43
C PRO A 97 13.53 -2.87 17.15
N TRP A 98 13.82 -3.39 18.35
CA TRP A 98 14.96 -2.91 19.16
C TRP A 98 16.31 -3.04 18.46
N VAL A 99 16.48 -4.03 17.57
CA VAL A 99 17.77 -4.21 16.87
C VAL A 99 18.02 -3.10 15.85
N GLN A 100 16.98 -2.40 15.43
CA GLN A 100 17.00 -1.35 14.41
C GLN A 100 17.21 0.06 14.99
N ASP A 101 17.20 0.22 16.32
CA ASP A 101 17.37 1.51 16.98
C ASP A 101 18.66 2.22 16.54
N GLY A 102 18.55 3.50 16.21
CA GLY A 102 19.68 4.30 15.72
C GLY A 102 19.91 4.20 14.20
N GLY A 103 19.01 3.54 13.47
CA GLY A 103 19.02 3.49 12.01
C GLY A 103 19.86 2.39 11.40
N LEU A 104 19.97 2.40 10.07
CA LEU A 104 20.51 1.29 9.28
C LEU A 104 21.95 0.90 9.65
N GLU A 105 22.85 1.86 9.83
CA GLU A 105 24.25 1.57 10.16
C GLU A 105 24.39 0.91 11.54
N ALA A 106 23.66 1.43 12.54
CA ALA A 106 23.63 0.86 13.89
C ALA A 106 23.01 -0.54 13.89
N TRP A 107 21.96 -0.75 13.11
CA TRP A 107 21.33 -2.06 12.93
C TRP A 107 22.32 -3.07 12.34
N ILE A 108 22.98 -2.74 11.22
CA ILE A 108 24.00 -3.62 10.60
C ILE A 108 25.16 -3.92 11.55
N ALA A 109 25.62 -2.91 12.31
CA ALA A 109 26.69 -3.11 13.30
C ALA A 109 26.28 -4.12 14.40
N ARG A 110 25.04 -4.01 14.92
CA ARG A 110 24.50 -4.96 15.91
C ARG A 110 24.39 -6.37 15.35
N LEU A 111 23.93 -6.55 14.10
CA LEU A 111 23.79 -7.86 13.47
C LEU A 111 25.13 -8.60 13.25
N LYS A 112 26.27 -7.89 13.32
CA LYS A 112 27.62 -8.49 13.30
C LYS A 112 28.05 -9.00 14.66
N ASP A 113 27.44 -8.54 15.75
CA ASP A 113 27.74 -9.05 17.11
C ASP A 113 27.09 -10.42 17.30
N ARG A 114 27.88 -11.40 17.77
CA ARG A 114 27.42 -12.80 17.89
C ARG A 114 26.30 -12.97 18.92
N ALA A 115 26.35 -12.25 20.03
CA ALA A 115 25.33 -12.39 21.09
C ALA A 115 24.00 -11.75 20.64
N VAL A 116 24.08 -10.56 20.03
CA VAL A 116 22.91 -9.89 19.43
C VAL A 116 22.29 -10.76 18.34
N ARG A 117 23.09 -11.31 17.42
CA ARG A 117 22.62 -12.20 16.35
C ARG A 117 21.87 -13.40 16.91
N SER A 118 22.42 -14.06 17.92
CA SER A 118 21.76 -15.22 18.57
C SER A 118 20.42 -14.85 19.17
N ARG A 119 20.30 -13.68 19.81
CA ARG A 119 19.06 -13.17 20.36
C ARG A 119 18.05 -12.86 19.26
N VAL A 120 18.44 -12.17 18.19
CA VAL A 120 17.57 -11.86 17.03
C VAL A 120 17.02 -13.14 16.41
N LEU A 121 17.87 -14.15 16.18
CA LEU A 121 17.44 -15.46 15.64
C LEU A 121 16.39 -16.14 16.53
N ALA A 122 16.56 -16.09 17.85
CA ALA A 122 15.60 -16.65 18.78
C ALA A 122 14.25 -15.90 18.72
N GLU A 123 14.27 -14.57 18.71
CA GLU A 123 13.08 -13.74 18.63
C GLU A 123 12.35 -13.86 17.26
N MET A 124 13.09 -13.99 16.15
CA MET A 124 12.49 -14.23 14.81
C MET A 124 11.72 -15.56 14.74
N ARG A 125 12.14 -16.57 15.51
CA ARG A 125 11.53 -17.90 15.57
C ARG A 125 10.38 -18.00 16.59
N ASP A 126 10.17 -16.96 17.39
CA ASP A 126 9.06 -16.94 18.35
C ASP A 126 7.72 -17.01 17.59
N PRO A 127 6.86 -17.99 17.87
CA PRO A 127 5.55 -18.10 17.23
C PRO A 127 4.56 -17.02 17.67
N ALA A 128 4.83 -16.31 18.78
CA ALA A 128 3.99 -15.27 19.35
C ALA A 128 4.82 -14.03 19.77
N PRO A 129 5.54 -13.41 18.84
CA PRO A 129 6.40 -12.27 19.17
C PRO A 129 5.58 -11.07 19.64
N ALA A 130 6.19 -10.21 20.47
CA ALA A 130 5.57 -8.96 20.93
C ALA A 130 5.46 -7.89 19.83
N TRP A 131 5.87 -8.19 18.61
CA TRP A 131 5.90 -7.32 17.43
C TRP A 131 5.36 -8.07 16.20
N GLU A 132 4.99 -7.34 15.15
CA GLU A 132 4.44 -7.92 13.92
C GLU A 132 5.56 -8.47 13.03
N ASN A 133 5.76 -9.79 13.06
CA ASN A 133 6.78 -10.49 12.28
C ASN A 133 6.20 -10.95 10.95
N LEU A 134 6.43 -10.18 9.88
CA LEU A 134 5.91 -10.52 8.54
C LEU A 134 6.56 -11.78 7.97
N TYR A 135 7.84 -12.02 8.27
CA TYR A 135 8.51 -13.27 7.92
C TYR A 135 7.87 -14.47 8.63
N GLY A 136 7.62 -14.36 9.92
CA GLY A 136 6.93 -15.42 10.68
C GLY A 136 5.51 -15.70 10.15
N ALA A 137 4.83 -14.69 9.60
CA ALA A 137 3.51 -14.84 9.01
C ALA A 137 3.53 -15.43 7.59
N ALA A 138 4.52 -15.09 6.75
CA ALA A 138 4.65 -15.53 5.37
C ALA A 138 5.44 -16.85 5.24
N GLY A 139 6.42 -17.08 6.13
CA GLY A 139 7.39 -18.15 6.03
C GLY A 139 8.45 -17.92 4.94
N ALA A 140 9.49 -18.73 4.94
CA ALA A 140 10.61 -18.60 4.01
C ALA A 140 10.20 -18.77 2.53
N ALA A 141 9.29 -19.71 2.24
CA ALA A 141 8.77 -19.93 0.90
C ALA A 141 7.83 -18.80 0.43
N GLY A 142 7.18 -18.11 1.37
CA GLY A 142 6.31 -16.96 1.11
C GLY A 142 7.05 -15.61 1.18
N THR A 143 8.39 -15.60 1.22
CA THR A 143 9.23 -14.38 1.21
C THR A 143 10.04 -14.35 -0.08
N LEU A 144 9.74 -13.38 -0.97
CA LEU A 144 10.37 -13.22 -2.28
C LEU A 144 11.34 -12.02 -2.27
N LEU A 145 12.56 -12.21 -2.74
CA LEU A 145 13.59 -11.17 -2.79
C LEU A 145 13.36 -10.26 -4.01
N LEU A 146 13.15 -8.97 -3.78
CA LEU A 146 12.84 -8.00 -4.84
C LEU A 146 14.04 -7.17 -5.30
N GLY A 147 15.04 -6.95 -4.45
CA GLY A 147 16.16 -6.15 -4.89
C GLY A 147 17.27 -5.97 -3.87
N PHE A 148 18.46 -5.72 -4.41
CA PHE A 148 19.69 -5.56 -3.66
C PHE A 148 20.47 -4.32 -4.10
N LYS A 149 21.12 -3.67 -3.16
CA LYS A 149 22.10 -2.61 -3.40
C LYS A 149 23.43 -3.19 -3.87
N ASN A 150 23.86 -4.29 -3.24
CA ASN A 150 25.11 -4.99 -3.56
C ASN A 150 25.01 -5.74 -4.89
N PRO A 151 25.84 -5.41 -5.90
CA PRO A 151 25.81 -6.09 -7.19
C PRO A 151 25.99 -7.60 -7.12
N ALA A 152 26.78 -8.09 -6.15
CA ALA A 152 27.03 -9.54 -5.98
C ALA A 152 25.78 -10.33 -5.55
N LEU A 153 24.80 -9.67 -4.92
CA LEU A 153 23.54 -10.29 -4.48
C LEU A 153 22.41 -10.19 -5.51
N LYS A 154 22.56 -9.36 -6.55
CA LYS A 154 21.50 -9.18 -7.57
C LYS A 154 21.04 -10.46 -8.27
N PRO A 155 21.87 -11.49 -8.48
CA PRO A 155 21.40 -12.78 -9.03
C PRO A 155 20.39 -13.52 -8.13
N LEU A 156 20.23 -13.11 -6.87
CA LEU A 156 19.23 -13.65 -5.95
C LEU A 156 17.86 -13.01 -6.11
N THR A 157 17.74 -11.92 -6.88
CA THR A 157 16.47 -11.24 -7.16
C THR A 157 15.48 -12.20 -7.84
N GLY A 158 14.22 -12.22 -7.37
CA GLY A 158 13.18 -13.12 -7.87
C GLY A 158 13.21 -14.52 -7.28
N ARG A 159 14.16 -14.82 -6.37
CA ARG A 159 14.19 -16.10 -5.65
C ARG A 159 13.47 -15.98 -4.31
N THR A 160 12.97 -17.11 -3.81
CA THR A 160 12.44 -17.17 -2.45
C THR A 160 13.56 -17.20 -1.41
N LEU A 161 13.26 -16.73 -0.20
CA LEU A 161 14.19 -16.86 0.92
C LEU A 161 14.52 -18.33 1.22
N ALA A 162 13.55 -19.24 1.04
CA ALA A 162 13.75 -20.69 1.21
C ALA A 162 14.84 -21.22 0.27
N ASP A 163 14.76 -20.87 -1.02
CA ASP A 163 15.76 -21.31 -2.02
C ASP A 163 17.15 -20.79 -1.70
N VAL A 164 17.24 -19.53 -1.26
CA VAL A 164 18.53 -18.91 -0.93
C VAL A 164 19.12 -19.50 0.34
N ALA A 165 18.33 -19.73 1.38
CA ALA A 165 18.77 -20.38 2.61
C ALA A 165 19.27 -21.80 2.34
N GLN A 166 18.54 -22.58 1.55
CA GLN A 166 18.95 -23.93 1.11
C GLN A 166 20.28 -23.89 0.34
N GLN A 167 20.42 -22.98 -0.62
CA GLN A 167 21.66 -22.83 -1.40
C GLN A 167 22.85 -22.49 -0.52
N ARG A 168 22.65 -21.67 0.53
CA ARG A 168 23.71 -21.26 1.47
C ARG A 168 23.99 -22.29 2.56
N GLY A 169 23.13 -23.30 2.72
CA GLY A 169 23.23 -24.31 3.78
C GLY A 169 23.03 -23.73 5.19
N VAL A 170 22.21 -22.69 5.32
CA VAL A 170 21.90 -22.00 6.58
C VAL A 170 20.38 -21.99 6.83
N SER A 171 19.96 -21.65 8.05
CA SER A 171 18.54 -21.42 8.33
C SER A 171 18.03 -20.17 7.59
N PRO A 172 16.73 -20.08 7.28
CA PRO A 172 16.16 -18.89 6.64
C PRO A 172 16.41 -17.61 7.44
N GLU A 173 16.33 -17.65 8.76
CA GLU A 173 16.57 -16.49 9.63
C GLU A 173 18.03 -16.05 9.58
N GLU A 174 18.96 -16.99 9.52
CA GLU A 174 20.39 -16.68 9.31
C GLU A 174 20.61 -16.04 7.95
N ALA A 175 19.95 -16.56 6.89
CA ALA A 175 20.04 -15.98 5.56
C ALA A 175 19.48 -14.53 5.54
N VAL A 176 18.40 -14.22 6.27
CA VAL A 176 17.88 -12.84 6.41
C VAL A 176 18.94 -11.92 6.99
N ILE A 177 19.58 -12.32 8.09
CA ILE A 177 20.62 -11.50 8.76
C ILE A 177 21.83 -11.32 7.83
N ASP A 178 22.29 -12.39 7.20
CA ASP A 178 23.43 -12.34 6.29
C ASP A 178 23.17 -11.42 5.10
N LEU A 179 22.00 -11.53 4.47
CA LEU A 179 21.62 -10.69 3.33
C LEU A 179 21.59 -9.21 3.71
N VAL A 180 21.05 -8.83 4.87
CA VAL A 180 21.05 -7.44 5.34
C VAL A 180 22.48 -6.93 5.56
N VAL A 181 23.33 -7.72 6.19
CA VAL A 181 24.72 -7.35 6.47
C VAL A 181 25.57 -7.23 5.20
N GLU A 182 25.41 -8.19 4.27
CA GLU A 182 26.14 -8.23 2.99
C GLU A 182 25.67 -7.13 2.02
N ASP A 183 24.37 -6.86 2.01
CA ASP A 183 23.77 -5.87 1.12
C ASP A 183 24.00 -4.41 1.60
N GLY A 184 24.15 -4.23 2.90
CA GLY A 184 24.24 -2.91 3.50
C GLY A 184 22.95 -2.09 3.30
N SER A 185 21.80 -2.76 3.25
CA SER A 185 20.47 -2.15 3.12
C SER A 185 19.41 -2.96 3.85
N ARG A 186 18.15 -2.49 3.82
CA ARG A 186 16.99 -3.23 4.35
C ARG A 186 16.64 -4.48 3.53
N VAL A 187 17.17 -4.64 2.35
CA VAL A 187 16.81 -5.63 1.32
C VAL A 187 15.30 -5.60 1.02
N ALA A 188 14.93 -5.23 -0.19
CA ALA A 188 13.53 -5.18 -0.59
C ALA A 188 12.95 -6.60 -0.78
N VAL A 189 11.81 -6.87 -0.17
CA VAL A 189 11.15 -8.20 -0.23
C VAL A 189 9.64 -8.07 -0.37
N ALA A 190 9.01 -9.10 -0.95
CA ALA A 190 7.57 -9.28 -0.90
C ALA A 190 7.23 -10.46 0.03
N TYR A 191 6.20 -10.26 0.86
CA TYR A 191 5.67 -11.26 1.79
C TYR A 191 4.28 -11.67 1.34
N PHE A 192 4.05 -12.94 1.03
CA PHE A 192 2.75 -13.48 0.66
C PHE A 192 1.90 -13.71 1.90
N LEU A 193 1.08 -12.72 2.24
CA LEU A 193 0.35 -12.63 3.50
C LEU A 193 -1.17 -12.72 3.37
N MET A 194 -1.75 -12.36 2.20
CA MET A 194 -3.18 -12.27 1.99
C MET A 194 -3.73 -13.48 1.21
N SER A 195 -5.02 -13.79 1.42
CA SER A 195 -5.73 -14.74 0.59
C SER A 195 -6.45 -14.03 -0.57
N GLU A 196 -6.50 -14.69 -1.72
CA GLU A 196 -7.25 -14.19 -2.87
C GLU A 196 -8.76 -14.07 -2.57
N GLU A 197 -9.29 -14.92 -1.69
CA GLU A 197 -10.68 -14.85 -1.25
C GLU A 197 -10.95 -13.53 -0.48
N ASN A 198 -10.08 -13.17 0.47
CA ASN A 198 -10.20 -11.91 1.19
C ASN A 198 -10.05 -10.71 0.26
N VAL A 199 -9.08 -10.74 -0.66
CA VAL A 199 -8.92 -9.68 -1.67
C VAL A 199 -10.22 -9.48 -2.47
N ARG A 200 -10.88 -10.56 -2.93
CA ARG A 200 -12.17 -10.44 -3.63
C ARG A 200 -13.26 -9.79 -2.77
N ARG A 201 -13.31 -10.15 -1.51
CA ARG A 201 -14.29 -9.60 -0.55
C ARG A 201 -14.03 -8.12 -0.29
N GLU A 202 -12.78 -7.73 -0.07
CA GLU A 202 -12.37 -6.34 0.11
C GLU A 202 -12.63 -5.50 -1.15
N VAL A 203 -12.36 -6.06 -2.34
CA VAL A 203 -12.70 -5.44 -3.64
C VAL A 203 -14.19 -5.13 -3.74
N ALA A 204 -15.08 -5.94 -3.19
CA ALA A 204 -16.53 -5.74 -3.25
C ALA A 204 -17.04 -4.66 -2.27
N LEU A 205 -16.28 -4.27 -1.25
CA LEU A 205 -16.72 -3.29 -0.24
C LEU A 205 -16.88 -1.88 -0.84
N PRO A 206 -18.02 -1.21 -0.69
CA PRO A 206 -18.29 0.07 -1.35
C PRO A 206 -17.47 1.24 -0.79
N TRP A 207 -16.92 1.10 0.40
CA TRP A 207 -16.12 2.11 1.09
C TRP A 207 -14.60 1.90 0.96
N VAL A 208 -14.17 0.89 0.20
CA VAL A 208 -12.77 0.62 -0.11
C VAL A 208 -12.45 1.16 -1.50
N SER A 209 -11.46 2.02 -1.62
CA SER A 209 -10.88 2.49 -2.87
C SER A 209 -9.68 1.64 -3.31
N PHE A 210 -9.02 2.01 -4.39
CA PHE A 210 -7.83 1.30 -4.86
C PHE A 210 -6.62 2.21 -4.84
N ASP A 211 -5.53 1.73 -4.25
CA ASP A 211 -4.21 2.33 -4.26
C ASP A 211 -3.19 1.43 -4.97
N SER A 212 -1.94 1.82 -5.07
CA SER A 212 -0.86 0.97 -5.56
C SER A 212 0.16 0.63 -4.47
N ASP A 213 0.14 1.37 -3.37
CA ASP A 213 1.16 1.32 -2.31
C ASP A 213 2.58 1.24 -2.89
N ALA A 214 2.83 2.07 -3.92
CA ALA A 214 4.06 2.04 -4.69
C ALA A 214 4.41 3.40 -5.29
N ASP A 215 5.71 3.58 -5.58
CA ASP A 215 6.19 4.68 -6.42
C ASP A 215 5.65 4.54 -7.86
N ALA A 216 5.79 5.59 -8.66
CA ALA A 216 5.43 5.62 -10.08
C ALA A 216 6.67 5.79 -10.99
N PRO A 217 7.69 4.92 -10.94
CA PRO A 217 8.86 5.02 -11.78
C PRO A 217 8.56 4.56 -13.20
N ALA A 218 9.16 5.21 -14.19
CA ALA A 218 9.20 4.67 -15.54
C ALA A 218 9.99 3.35 -15.57
N PRO A 219 9.56 2.32 -16.35
CA PRO A 219 10.27 1.04 -16.43
C PRO A 219 11.50 1.15 -17.35
N GLU A 220 12.44 2.05 -17.00
CA GLU A 220 13.63 2.35 -17.82
C GLU A 220 14.84 2.73 -16.95
N GLY A 221 16.01 2.72 -17.55
CA GLY A 221 17.24 3.22 -16.96
C GLY A 221 17.60 2.60 -15.62
N VAL A 222 17.81 3.42 -14.60
CA VAL A 222 18.21 2.99 -13.26
C VAL A 222 17.11 2.13 -12.57
N PHE A 223 15.86 2.35 -12.91
CA PHE A 223 14.73 1.63 -12.30
C PHE A 223 14.64 0.16 -12.74
N LEU A 224 15.32 -0.23 -13.82
CA LEU A 224 15.44 -1.63 -14.25
C LEU A 224 16.49 -2.43 -13.46
N LYS A 225 17.32 -1.74 -12.64
CA LYS A 225 18.41 -2.40 -11.89
C LYS A 225 17.95 -3.18 -10.66
N SER A 226 16.67 -3.03 -10.27
CA SER A 226 16.04 -3.75 -9.15
C SER A 226 14.67 -4.23 -9.57
N SER A 227 14.21 -5.36 -9.05
CA SER A 227 12.82 -5.79 -9.18
C SER A 227 11.92 -4.95 -8.28
N ARG A 228 10.62 -5.04 -8.49
CA ARG A 228 9.59 -4.35 -7.72
C ARG A 228 8.40 -5.28 -7.50
N HIS A 229 7.50 -4.88 -6.61
CA HIS A 229 6.21 -5.54 -6.53
C HIS A 229 5.39 -5.22 -7.79
N PRO A 230 4.68 -6.19 -8.41
CA PRO A 230 3.92 -5.97 -9.64
C PRO A 230 2.80 -4.92 -9.50
N ARG A 231 2.34 -4.62 -8.27
CA ARG A 231 1.36 -3.55 -7.99
C ARG A 231 1.81 -2.17 -8.47
N THR A 232 3.12 -1.94 -8.59
CA THR A 232 3.71 -0.70 -9.10
C THR A 232 3.19 -0.34 -10.50
N TYR A 233 3.00 -1.34 -11.36
CA TYR A 233 2.60 -1.12 -12.76
C TYR A 233 1.24 -1.70 -13.11
N GLY A 234 0.77 -2.70 -12.37
CA GLY A 234 -0.39 -3.49 -12.75
C GLY A 234 -1.66 -3.20 -11.97
N ASN A 235 -1.60 -2.58 -10.78
CA ASN A 235 -2.72 -2.59 -9.85
C ASN A 235 -4.05 -2.11 -10.43
N PHE A 236 -4.08 -0.93 -11.01
CA PHE A 236 -5.31 -0.32 -11.49
C PHE A 236 -5.89 -1.04 -12.73
N ALA A 237 -5.02 -1.47 -13.66
CA ALA A 237 -5.46 -2.26 -14.81
C ALA A 237 -5.98 -3.64 -14.37
N ARG A 238 -5.36 -4.27 -13.37
CA ARG A 238 -5.79 -5.54 -12.78
C ARG A 238 -7.18 -5.47 -12.16
N VAL A 239 -7.56 -4.36 -11.52
CA VAL A 239 -8.94 -4.14 -11.05
C VAL A 239 -9.92 -4.31 -12.19
N LEU A 240 -9.67 -3.66 -13.34
CA LEU A 240 -10.57 -3.66 -14.50
C LEU A 240 -10.52 -4.99 -15.26
N ALA A 241 -9.33 -5.57 -15.46
CA ALA A 241 -9.17 -6.84 -16.16
C ALA A 241 -9.74 -8.01 -15.35
N LYS A 242 -9.18 -8.24 -14.16
CA LYS A 242 -9.50 -9.43 -13.36
C LYS A 242 -10.85 -9.29 -12.65
N TYR A 243 -11.05 -8.23 -11.85
CA TYR A 243 -12.21 -8.17 -10.96
C TYR A 243 -13.48 -7.63 -11.61
N VAL A 244 -13.36 -6.89 -12.72
CA VAL A 244 -14.54 -6.47 -13.51
C VAL A 244 -14.82 -7.43 -14.67
N ARG A 245 -13.88 -7.59 -15.59
CA ARG A 245 -14.11 -8.34 -16.84
C ARG A 245 -14.15 -9.85 -16.62
N GLU A 246 -13.17 -10.41 -15.92
CA GLU A 246 -13.01 -11.86 -15.81
C GLU A 246 -13.86 -12.45 -14.68
N GLU A 247 -13.71 -11.96 -13.47
CA GLU A 247 -14.36 -12.51 -12.26
C GLU A 247 -15.73 -11.87 -11.96
N ARG A 248 -16.03 -10.67 -12.50
CA ARG A 248 -17.29 -9.95 -12.32
C ARG A 248 -17.64 -9.67 -10.84
N VAL A 249 -16.63 -9.42 -10.03
CA VAL A 249 -16.78 -9.03 -8.62
C VAL A 249 -17.39 -7.63 -8.51
N LEU A 250 -17.02 -6.74 -9.44
CA LEU A 250 -17.54 -5.37 -9.56
C LEU A 250 -18.17 -5.13 -10.93
N THR A 251 -19.13 -4.21 -10.99
CA THR A 251 -19.51 -3.57 -12.25
C THR A 251 -18.43 -2.58 -12.69
N LEU A 252 -18.34 -2.27 -13.98
CA LEU A 252 -17.40 -1.27 -14.49
C LEU A 252 -17.62 0.09 -13.83
N GLN A 253 -18.89 0.52 -13.68
CA GLN A 253 -19.25 1.79 -13.06
C GLN A 253 -18.77 1.88 -11.62
N GLU A 254 -18.93 0.81 -10.82
CA GLU A 254 -18.48 0.78 -9.44
C GLU A 254 -16.94 0.77 -9.35
N ALA A 255 -16.27 0.04 -10.23
CA ALA A 255 -14.81 0.07 -10.29
C ALA A 255 -14.29 1.49 -10.60
N ILE A 256 -14.87 2.18 -11.58
CA ILE A 256 -14.48 3.57 -11.91
C ILE A 256 -14.77 4.51 -10.73
N ARG A 257 -15.92 4.36 -10.05
CA ARG A 257 -16.20 5.15 -8.84
C ARG A 257 -15.10 4.96 -7.78
N LYS A 258 -14.70 3.73 -7.53
CA LYS A 258 -13.68 3.37 -6.53
C LYS A 258 -12.25 3.73 -6.94
N LEU A 259 -11.97 3.83 -8.25
CA LEU A 259 -10.69 4.27 -8.80
C LEU A 259 -10.54 5.80 -8.86
N ALA A 260 -11.63 6.55 -8.88
CA ALA A 260 -11.59 7.99 -9.13
C ALA A 260 -12.42 8.81 -8.13
N ALA A 261 -13.74 8.64 -8.10
CA ALA A 261 -14.64 9.50 -7.32
C ALA A 261 -14.49 9.27 -5.81
N LEU A 262 -14.33 8.02 -5.37
CA LEU A 262 -14.17 7.68 -3.95
C LEU A 262 -12.87 8.25 -3.37
N PRO A 263 -11.68 8.02 -3.95
CA PRO A 263 -10.45 8.62 -3.41
C PRO A 263 -10.46 10.15 -3.48
N ALA A 264 -11.06 10.76 -4.52
CA ALA A 264 -11.21 12.20 -4.56
C ALA A 264 -12.11 12.73 -3.42
N ALA A 265 -13.20 12.04 -3.10
CA ALA A 265 -14.07 12.37 -1.98
C ALA A 265 -13.37 12.16 -0.62
N THR A 266 -12.66 11.05 -0.44
CA THR A 266 -11.88 10.74 0.77
C THR A 266 -10.85 11.83 1.05
N LEU A 267 -10.08 12.23 0.03
CA LEU A 267 -9.07 13.28 0.13
C LEU A 267 -9.65 14.70 0.04
N SER A 268 -10.98 14.82 -0.07
CA SER A 268 -11.65 16.10 -0.17
C SER A 268 -11.18 16.96 -1.35
N LEU A 269 -10.83 16.33 -2.46
CA LEU A 269 -10.43 17.02 -3.68
C LEU A 269 -11.70 17.55 -4.38
N ALA A 270 -11.79 18.87 -4.48
CA ALA A 270 -12.82 19.52 -5.28
C ALA A 270 -12.45 19.43 -6.76
N ASP A 271 -13.49 19.38 -7.61
CA ASP A 271 -13.38 19.54 -9.06
C ASP A 271 -12.52 18.47 -9.75
N ARG A 272 -12.40 17.26 -9.14
CA ARG A 272 -11.67 16.09 -9.67
C ARG A 272 -12.42 14.79 -9.36
N GLY A 273 -12.01 13.69 -10.03
CA GLY A 273 -12.52 12.33 -9.80
C GLY A 273 -13.85 12.05 -10.50
N ARG A 274 -14.38 12.97 -11.31
CA ARG A 274 -15.62 12.83 -12.07
C ARG A 274 -15.59 13.68 -13.34
N LEU A 275 -16.42 13.32 -14.31
CA LEU A 275 -16.62 14.10 -15.52
C LEU A 275 -17.83 15.03 -15.32
N LYS A 276 -17.56 16.30 -15.02
CA LYS A 276 -18.55 17.35 -14.83
C LYS A 276 -18.04 18.66 -15.41
N ALA A 277 -18.92 19.41 -16.07
CA ALA A 277 -18.58 20.74 -16.59
C ALA A 277 -18.08 21.66 -15.46
N GLY A 278 -16.93 22.28 -15.65
CA GLY A 278 -16.25 23.13 -14.67
C GLY A 278 -15.18 22.40 -13.82
N ASP A 279 -15.17 21.08 -13.80
CA ASP A 279 -14.12 20.30 -13.14
C ASP A 279 -12.85 20.25 -14.02
N PHE A 280 -11.71 19.93 -13.43
CA PHE A 280 -10.46 19.73 -14.17
C PHE A 280 -10.60 18.55 -15.14
N ALA A 281 -10.07 18.74 -16.36
CA ALA A 281 -10.06 17.70 -17.37
C ALA A 281 -8.96 16.65 -17.08
N ASP A 282 -9.22 15.80 -16.09
CA ASP A 282 -8.47 14.57 -15.82
C ASP A 282 -9.29 13.42 -16.43
N VAL A 283 -8.91 13.00 -17.62
CA VAL A 283 -9.69 12.06 -18.45
C VAL A 283 -8.84 10.90 -18.89
N VAL A 284 -9.34 9.69 -18.70
CA VAL A 284 -8.74 8.45 -19.21
C VAL A 284 -9.65 7.83 -20.26
N VAL A 285 -9.10 7.51 -21.42
CA VAL A 285 -9.77 6.73 -22.47
C VAL A 285 -9.14 5.36 -22.54
N PHE A 286 -9.96 4.32 -22.37
CA PHE A 286 -9.49 2.93 -22.40
C PHE A 286 -10.57 2.00 -22.98
N ASP A 287 -10.15 0.84 -23.49
CA ASP A 287 -11.07 -0.22 -23.91
C ASP A 287 -11.26 -1.24 -22.78
N PRO A 288 -12.46 -1.33 -22.17
CA PRO A 288 -12.72 -2.26 -21.07
C PRO A 288 -12.62 -3.75 -21.48
N ARG A 289 -12.64 -4.04 -22.79
CA ARG A 289 -12.50 -5.41 -23.32
C ARG A 289 -11.05 -5.85 -23.41
N THR A 290 -10.11 -4.91 -23.54
CA THR A 290 -8.70 -5.19 -23.82
C THR A 290 -7.73 -4.68 -22.75
N ILE A 291 -8.21 -3.83 -21.81
CA ILE A 291 -7.36 -3.37 -20.70
C ILE A 291 -6.80 -4.56 -19.92
N GLN A 292 -5.47 -4.57 -19.72
CA GLN A 292 -4.78 -5.70 -19.13
C GLN A 292 -3.54 -5.26 -18.35
N ASP A 293 -3.33 -5.85 -17.17
CA ASP A 293 -2.07 -5.84 -16.45
C ASP A 293 -1.14 -6.91 -17.00
N HIS A 294 0.15 -6.60 -17.10
CA HIS A 294 1.19 -7.52 -17.56
C HIS A 294 2.27 -7.76 -16.49
N ALA A 295 2.26 -6.95 -15.44
CA ALA A 295 3.23 -7.04 -14.36
C ALA A 295 3.01 -8.31 -13.53
N THR A 296 4.06 -9.14 -13.41
CA THR A 296 4.11 -10.33 -12.55
C THR A 296 5.24 -10.21 -11.53
N TYR A 297 5.29 -11.13 -10.57
CA TYR A 297 6.40 -11.14 -9.59
C TYR A 297 7.76 -11.47 -10.25
N GLU A 298 7.76 -12.23 -11.36
CA GLU A 298 8.95 -12.58 -12.14
C GLU A 298 9.36 -11.44 -13.09
N ARG A 299 8.38 -10.71 -13.62
CA ARG A 299 8.58 -9.61 -14.58
C ARG A 299 7.69 -8.42 -14.22
N PRO A 300 8.01 -7.68 -13.14
CA PRO A 300 7.12 -6.64 -12.64
C PRO A 300 7.14 -5.34 -13.45
N GLN A 301 8.23 -5.04 -14.15
CA GLN A 301 8.41 -3.77 -14.86
C GLN A 301 7.74 -3.79 -16.25
N GLN A 302 6.42 -4.06 -16.25
CA GLN A 302 5.62 -4.09 -17.47
C GLN A 302 4.44 -3.15 -17.32
N LEU A 303 4.32 -2.19 -18.23
CA LEU A 303 3.17 -1.28 -18.28
C LEU A 303 1.91 -2.05 -18.69
N ALA A 304 0.77 -1.57 -18.22
CA ALA A 304 -0.54 -2.06 -18.65
C ALA A 304 -0.80 -1.70 -20.11
N SER A 305 -1.66 -2.47 -20.77
CA SER A 305 -2.18 -2.17 -22.10
C SER A 305 -3.69 -1.88 -22.08
N GLY A 306 -4.22 -1.33 -23.18
CA GLY A 306 -5.64 -1.01 -23.34
C GLY A 306 -6.05 0.35 -22.81
N VAL A 307 -5.09 1.20 -22.42
CA VAL A 307 -5.28 2.64 -22.18
C VAL A 307 -4.80 3.38 -23.42
N ASP A 308 -5.72 4.07 -24.10
CA ASP A 308 -5.42 4.78 -25.33
C ASP A 308 -4.90 6.20 -25.06
N ASP A 309 -5.63 6.94 -24.24
CA ASP A 309 -5.32 8.34 -23.98
C ASP A 309 -5.52 8.73 -22.53
N VAL A 310 -4.67 9.66 -22.06
CA VAL A 310 -4.80 10.26 -20.73
C VAL A 310 -4.58 11.76 -20.83
N TRP A 311 -5.53 12.52 -20.28
CA TRP A 311 -5.36 13.96 -20.02
C TRP A 311 -5.26 14.19 -18.52
N VAL A 312 -4.35 15.07 -18.15
CA VAL A 312 -4.18 15.55 -16.77
C VAL A 312 -4.21 17.07 -16.80
N ASN A 313 -5.12 17.70 -16.07
CA ASN A 313 -5.34 19.15 -16.10
C ASN A 313 -5.59 19.69 -17.53
N GLY A 314 -6.23 18.93 -18.40
CA GLY A 314 -6.49 19.29 -19.80
C GLY A 314 -5.30 19.12 -20.76
N VAL A 315 -4.15 18.67 -20.28
CA VAL A 315 -2.96 18.40 -21.09
C VAL A 315 -2.86 16.90 -21.37
N ARG A 316 -2.73 16.51 -22.63
CA ARG A 316 -2.64 15.11 -23.05
C ARG A 316 -1.28 14.53 -22.65
N ALA A 317 -1.27 13.71 -21.59
CA ALA A 317 -0.07 13.07 -21.02
C ALA A 317 0.25 11.72 -21.69
N LEU A 318 -0.80 11.01 -22.17
CA LEU A 318 -0.67 9.77 -22.96
C LEU A 318 -1.43 9.93 -24.28
N ARG A 319 -0.87 9.43 -25.39
CA ARG A 319 -1.50 9.41 -26.72
C ARG A 319 -1.28 8.05 -27.37
N ASN A 320 -2.37 7.36 -27.73
CA ASN A 320 -2.33 6.03 -28.33
C ASN A 320 -1.43 5.05 -27.54
N GLY A 321 -1.52 5.09 -26.20
CA GLY A 321 -0.72 4.25 -25.30
C GLY A 321 0.72 4.71 -25.04
N GLU A 322 1.18 5.80 -25.67
CA GLU A 322 2.55 6.32 -25.53
C GLU A 322 2.59 7.63 -24.74
N ALA A 323 3.56 7.75 -23.82
CA ALA A 323 3.77 8.97 -23.05
C ALA A 323 4.20 10.14 -23.96
N THR A 324 3.55 11.29 -23.80
CA THR A 324 3.86 12.48 -24.62
C THR A 324 5.04 13.28 -24.09
N GLY A 325 5.47 13.05 -22.84
CA GLY A 325 6.46 13.86 -22.13
C GLY A 325 5.96 15.25 -21.70
N ALA A 326 4.68 15.56 -21.90
CA ALA A 326 4.12 16.86 -21.54
C ALA A 326 4.04 17.04 -20.01
N PRO A 327 4.48 18.18 -19.43
CA PRO A 327 4.41 18.47 -18.00
C PRO A 327 2.99 18.84 -17.59
N SER A 328 2.14 17.83 -17.35
CA SER A 328 0.70 18.00 -17.08
C SER A 328 0.36 18.09 -15.59
N GLY A 329 1.26 17.63 -14.72
CA GLY A 329 1.05 17.56 -13.27
C GLY A 329 1.00 18.92 -12.57
N ARG A 330 0.21 19.02 -11.50
CA ARG A 330 0.15 20.20 -10.61
C ARG A 330 0.13 19.73 -9.16
N ALA A 331 0.67 20.54 -8.26
CA ALA A 331 0.47 20.33 -6.83
C ALA A 331 -1.00 20.56 -6.47
N VAL A 332 -1.67 19.52 -5.98
CA VAL A 332 -3.04 19.61 -5.48
C VAL A 332 -2.99 20.02 -4.00
N ARG A 333 -3.83 20.97 -3.64
CA ARG A 333 -3.91 21.50 -2.27
C ARG A 333 -5.25 21.17 -1.65
N GLY A 334 -5.25 20.86 -0.35
CA GLY A 334 -6.49 20.70 0.42
C GLY A 334 -7.29 21.99 0.47
N ARG A 335 -8.60 21.87 0.70
CA ARG A 335 -9.53 23.04 0.71
C ARG A 335 -9.17 24.14 1.72
N ALA A 336 -8.55 23.77 2.84
CA ALA A 336 -8.13 24.74 3.85
C ALA A 336 -6.84 25.49 3.52
N TRP A 337 -6.16 25.15 2.42
CA TRP A 337 -4.94 25.84 2.00
C TRP A 337 -5.22 27.31 1.67
N THR A 338 -4.58 28.22 2.40
CA THR A 338 -4.78 29.68 2.23
C THR A 338 -3.74 30.36 1.36
N GLY A 339 -2.69 29.64 0.93
CA GLY A 339 -1.56 30.24 0.22
C GLY A 339 -0.62 31.08 1.09
N ALA A 340 -0.93 31.27 2.36
CA ALA A 340 -0.13 32.11 3.25
C ALA A 340 1.14 31.39 3.74
N ALA A 341 2.28 32.07 3.71
CA ALA A 341 3.55 31.59 4.25
C ALA A 341 3.56 31.43 5.79
N GLY A 342 2.46 31.74 6.48
CA GLY A 342 2.34 31.76 7.92
C GLY A 342 1.52 30.66 8.58
N GLY A 343 1.19 29.59 7.87
CA GLY A 343 0.65 28.35 8.49
C GLY A 343 -0.78 28.42 9.03
N GLY A 344 -1.60 29.38 8.64
CA GLY A 344 -3.04 29.41 8.99
C GLY A 344 -3.87 28.55 8.06
N CYS A 345 -4.78 27.71 8.57
CA CYS A 345 -5.85 27.12 7.78
C CYS A 345 -7.15 27.91 7.99
N ARG A 346 -8.02 27.97 6.96
CA ARG A 346 -9.41 28.41 7.18
C ARG A 346 -10.12 27.27 7.90
N SER A 347 -10.67 27.55 9.09
CA SER A 347 -11.54 26.57 9.75
C SER A 347 -12.79 26.36 8.92
N SER A 348 -12.83 25.25 8.18
CA SER A 348 -13.96 24.89 7.30
C SER A 348 -14.96 23.96 8.01
N ALA A 349 -15.19 24.18 9.29
CA ALA A 349 -15.78 23.19 10.18
C ALA A 349 -17.25 22.80 9.92
N ARG A 350 -17.97 23.31 8.91
CA ARG A 350 -19.43 23.08 8.90
C ARG A 350 -20.14 22.71 7.61
N ASP A 351 -19.51 22.69 6.45
CA ASP A 351 -20.25 22.51 5.19
C ASP A 351 -19.92 21.22 4.41
N TRP A 352 -19.65 20.12 5.12
CA TRP A 352 -19.39 18.85 4.51
C TRP A 352 -20.65 17.96 4.56
N THR A 353 -21.45 17.97 3.53
CA THR A 353 -22.42 16.89 3.30
C THR A 353 -21.70 15.74 2.58
N TRP A 354 -21.34 14.72 3.34
CA TRP A 354 -20.94 13.43 2.78
C TRP A 354 -22.23 12.73 2.35
N SER A 355 -22.38 12.45 1.06
CA SER A 355 -23.41 11.54 0.56
C SER A 355 -22.74 10.16 0.40
N PRO A 356 -23.27 9.10 1.05
CA PRO A 356 -22.72 7.75 0.99
C PRO A 356 -22.76 7.14 -0.41
#